data_a9a93dbc3e9bfa4603a1313de3ccaf15
#
_entry.id   a9a93dbc3e9bfa4603a1313de3ccaf15
#
_cell.length_a   1.000
_cell.length_b   1.000
_cell.length_c   1.000
_cell.angle_alpha   90.00
_cell.angle_beta   90.00
_cell.angle_gamma   90.00
#
_symmetry.space_group_name_H-M   'P 1'
#
loop_
_entity.id
_entity.type
_entity.pdbx_description
1 polymer ?
#
loop_
_entity_poly.entity_id
_entity_poly.type
_entity_poly.pdbx_seq_one_letter_code
_entity_poly.pdbx_strand_id
1 'polypeptide(L)'
;MNTFASAAAAVCRTQSAVSQQMQRLEQLVGKELFARHGRNKLLTEHGLQLLGYARKILRFNDEACTSLMYSNIEGSLIIGASDDTADTLLPFLLNRVATLYPRLAIDVRVKRSPFIADMLSNGEVDLAITTAKVDTHHVILRTSPTLWYCSADYQYQSGESVPLVVMDEPSPFRDMAIENLTRAGIAWRIAYVASSLSAIRAAVRAGLGVTARPIEMMSPDLRVLGETEGLPRLPETHYALCKDSQCGNELALAIFDAMQTGHQHGLQSGSDLVLDSDYLIDEKS
;
A
#
# COMPACT_ATOMS: atom_id res chain seq x y z
N MET A 1 -21.82 3.20 -7.81
CA MET A 1 -22.44 4.54 -7.91
C MET A 1 -22.73 5.03 -6.51
N ASN A 2 -22.02 6.05 -6.07
CA ASN A 2 -22.27 6.65 -4.74
C ASN A 2 -23.39 7.69 -4.87
N THR A 3 -24.59 7.34 -4.43
CA THR A 3 -25.75 8.25 -4.43
C THR A 3 -26.11 8.64 -2.99
N PHE A 4 -26.83 9.75 -2.83
CA PHE A 4 -27.38 10.13 -1.52
C PHE A 4 -28.28 9.04 -0.91
N ALA A 5 -28.90 8.21 -1.75
CA ALA A 5 -29.70 7.08 -1.30
C ALA A 5 -28.84 5.98 -0.69
N SER A 6 -27.71 5.61 -1.34
CA SER A 6 -26.79 4.61 -0.80
C SER A 6 -26.09 5.08 0.48
N ALA A 7 -25.73 6.37 0.54
CA ALA A 7 -25.18 6.97 1.75
C ALA A 7 -26.19 6.96 2.91
N ALA A 8 -27.46 7.26 2.63
CA ALA A 8 -28.53 7.22 3.63
C ALA A 8 -28.75 5.82 4.22
N ALA A 9 -28.72 4.80 3.36
CA ALA A 9 -28.81 3.42 3.79
C ALA A 9 -27.62 3.03 4.69
N ALA A 10 -26.40 3.44 4.32
CA ALA A 10 -25.18 3.14 5.07
C ALA A 10 -25.18 3.74 6.49
N VAL A 11 -25.82 4.92 6.69
CA VAL A 11 -25.91 5.58 8.00
C VAL A 11 -27.27 5.37 8.69
N CYS A 12 -28.08 4.45 8.22
CA CYS A 12 -29.43 4.14 8.76
C CYS A 12 -30.31 5.42 8.87
N ARG A 13 -30.31 6.26 7.83
CA ARG A 13 -31.09 7.50 7.75
C ARG A 13 -31.90 7.55 6.46
N THR A 14 -32.85 8.49 6.37
CA THR A 14 -33.59 8.75 5.13
C THR A 14 -32.74 9.63 4.20
N GLN A 15 -32.94 9.49 2.89
CA GLN A 15 -32.25 10.32 1.88
C GLN A 15 -32.54 11.82 2.10
N SER A 16 -33.74 12.19 2.52
CA SER A 16 -34.11 13.58 2.83
C SER A 16 -33.30 14.12 4.02
N ALA A 17 -33.12 13.33 5.09
CA ALA A 17 -32.34 13.71 6.26
C ALA A 17 -30.86 13.92 5.89
N VAL A 18 -30.27 13.02 5.10
CA VAL A 18 -28.88 13.19 4.63
C VAL A 18 -28.76 14.42 3.74
N SER A 19 -29.72 14.67 2.83
CA SER A 19 -29.71 15.86 1.97
C SER A 19 -29.80 17.15 2.80
N GLN A 20 -30.65 17.21 3.82
CA GLN A 20 -30.74 18.37 4.72
C GLN A 20 -29.46 18.60 5.52
N GLN A 21 -28.82 17.53 6.01
CA GLN A 21 -27.55 17.66 6.72
C GLN A 21 -26.44 18.19 5.80
N MET A 22 -26.38 17.73 4.56
CA MET A 22 -25.40 18.25 3.60
C MET A 22 -25.64 19.71 3.24
N GLN A 23 -26.91 20.14 3.06
CA GLN A 23 -27.25 21.54 2.85
C GLN A 23 -26.87 22.42 4.06
N ARG A 24 -27.12 21.93 5.28
CA ARG A 24 -26.70 22.64 6.49
C ARG A 24 -25.17 22.75 6.59
N LEU A 25 -24.44 21.71 6.20
CA LEU A 25 -22.98 21.74 6.15
C LEU A 25 -22.48 22.76 5.13
N GLU A 26 -23.07 22.83 3.92
CA GLU A 26 -22.77 23.84 2.90
C GLU A 26 -23.00 25.25 3.43
N GLN A 27 -24.10 25.48 4.16
CA GLN A 27 -24.40 26.76 4.80
C GLN A 27 -23.35 27.12 5.87
N LEU A 28 -22.94 26.17 6.70
CA LEU A 28 -21.93 26.40 7.76
C LEU A 28 -20.54 26.72 7.17
N VAL A 29 -20.17 26.03 6.11
CA VAL A 29 -18.87 26.22 5.43
C VAL A 29 -18.90 27.44 4.50
N GLY A 30 -20.10 27.89 4.09
CA GLY A 30 -20.29 29.02 3.16
C GLY A 30 -19.83 28.70 1.73
N LYS A 31 -19.76 27.41 1.36
CA LYS A 31 -19.33 26.92 0.05
C LYS A 31 -20.22 25.77 -0.40
N GLU A 32 -20.48 25.71 -1.71
CA GLU A 32 -21.12 24.54 -2.31
C GLU A 32 -20.14 23.38 -2.32
N LEU A 33 -20.56 22.25 -1.74
CA LEU A 33 -19.77 21.01 -1.71
C LEU A 33 -20.20 20.04 -2.80
N PHE A 34 -21.42 20.21 -3.35
CA PHE A 34 -21.98 19.38 -4.39
C PHE A 34 -22.51 20.23 -5.54
N ALA A 35 -22.06 19.93 -6.76
CA ALA A 35 -22.61 20.49 -7.99
C ALA A 35 -23.59 19.52 -8.65
N ARG A 36 -24.65 20.04 -9.30
CA ARG A 36 -25.55 19.25 -10.13
C ARG A 36 -24.91 18.97 -11.50
N HIS A 37 -24.83 17.70 -11.86
CA HIS A 37 -24.45 17.29 -13.21
C HIS A 37 -25.56 16.39 -13.77
N GLY A 38 -26.51 16.96 -14.48
CA GLY A 38 -27.72 16.28 -14.92
C GLY A 38 -28.57 15.78 -13.75
N ARG A 39 -28.81 14.47 -13.66
CA ARG A 39 -29.57 13.85 -12.56
C ARG A 39 -28.70 13.50 -11.34
N ASN A 40 -27.36 13.64 -11.45
CA ASN A 40 -26.42 13.29 -10.40
C ASN A 40 -25.88 14.52 -9.69
N LYS A 41 -25.48 14.35 -8.43
CA LYS A 41 -24.68 15.31 -7.67
C LYS A 41 -23.23 14.83 -7.62
N LEU A 42 -22.29 15.67 -8.03
CA LEU A 42 -20.86 15.43 -7.96
C LEU A 42 -20.24 16.36 -6.92
N LEU A 43 -19.14 15.96 -6.32
CA LEU A 43 -18.39 16.84 -5.42
C LEU A 43 -17.77 17.98 -6.20
N THR A 44 -17.82 19.18 -5.64
CA THR A 44 -17.04 20.33 -6.09
C THR A 44 -15.59 20.17 -5.62
N GLU A 45 -14.69 21.07 -6.05
CA GLU A 45 -13.32 21.13 -5.52
C GLU A 45 -13.32 21.32 -3.99
N HIS A 46 -14.17 22.21 -3.45
CA HIS A 46 -14.35 22.37 -2.02
C HIS A 46 -14.92 21.11 -1.35
N GLY A 47 -15.80 20.39 -2.04
CA GLY A 47 -16.33 19.11 -1.59
C GLY A 47 -15.26 18.04 -1.48
N LEU A 48 -14.35 17.96 -2.46
CA LEU A 48 -13.21 17.04 -2.44
C LEU A 48 -12.23 17.37 -1.31
N GLN A 49 -11.91 18.65 -1.14
CA GLN A 49 -11.07 19.13 -0.05
C GLN A 49 -11.67 18.79 1.32
N LEU A 50 -12.95 19.09 1.53
CA LEU A 50 -13.63 18.79 2.80
C LEU A 50 -13.73 17.27 3.04
N LEU A 51 -13.92 16.47 2.00
CA LEU A 51 -13.94 15.00 2.10
C LEU A 51 -12.62 14.48 2.66
N GLY A 52 -11.48 15.01 2.21
CA GLY A 52 -10.16 14.67 2.75
C GLY A 52 -10.06 14.96 4.25
N TYR A 53 -10.48 16.14 4.69
CA TYR A 53 -10.52 16.48 6.12
C TYR A 53 -11.53 15.64 6.91
N ALA A 54 -12.71 15.38 6.38
CA ALA A 54 -13.73 14.57 7.03
C ALA A 54 -13.22 13.14 7.30
N ARG A 55 -12.50 12.54 6.35
CA ARG A 55 -11.85 11.24 6.53
C ARG A 55 -10.80 11.27 7.64
N LYS A 56 -9.96 12.31 7.69
CA LYS A 56 -8.97 12.49 8.77
C LYS A 56 -9.66 12.58 10.14
N ILE A 57 -10.72 13.40 10.25
CA ILE A 57 -11.48 13.56 11.49
C ILE A 57 -12.11 12.25 11.96
N LEU A 58 -12.76 11.51 11.07
CA LEU A 58 -13.34 10.20 11.40
C LEU A 58 -12.26 9.22 11.86
N ARG A 59 -11.14 9.16 11.17
CA ARG A 59 -10.00 8.33 11.58
C ARG A 59 -9.52 8.67 12.99
N PHE A 60 -9.32 9.96 13.29
CA PHE A 60 -8.92 10.39 14.65
C PHE A 60 -9.97 10.06 15.70
N ASN A 61 -11.26 10.19 15.37
CA ASN A 61 -12.33 9.78 16.27
C ASN A 61 -12.28 8.29 16.57
N ASP A 62 -12.13 7.46 15.54
CA ASP A 62 -12.04 5.99 15.68
C ASP A 62 -10.78 5.59 16.47
N GLU A 63 -9.66 6.25 16.23
CA GLU A 63 -8.41 6.07 16.97
C GLU A 63 -8.60 6.43 18.46
N ALA A 64 -9.24 7.56 18.75
CA ALA A 64 -9.53 7.98 20.12
C ALA A 64 -10.45 6.98 20.86
N CYS A 65 -11.53 6.56 20.21
CA CYS A 65 -12.44 5.56 20.77
C CYS A 65 -11.72 4.23 21.04
N THR A 66 -10.93 3.76 20.08
CA THR A 66 -10.17 2.50 20.19
C THR A 66 -9.11 2.61 21.28
N SER A 67 -8.36 3.71 21.34
CA SER A 67 -7.35 3.95 22.37
C SER A 67 -7.93 3.95 23.78
N LEU A 68 -9.11 4.56 23.98
CA LEU A 68 -9.80 4.55 25.27
C LEU A 68 -10.30 3.15 25.66
N MET A 69 -10.74 2.36 24.69
CA MET A 69 -11.24 1.01 24.93
C MET A 69 -10.08 0.03 25.25
N TYR A 70 -8.92 0.20 24.65
CA TYR A 70 -7.83 -0.79 24.64
C TYR A 70 -6.53 -0.29 25.30
N SER A 71 -6.53 0.88 25.96
CA SER A 71 -5.34 1.49 26.57
C SER A 71 -4.63 0.61 27.62
N ASN A 72 -5.32 -0.36 28.20
CA ASN A 72 -4.81 -1.25 29.23
C ASN A 72 -4.46 -2.66 28.71
N ILE A 73 -4.53 -2.89 27.40
CA ILE A 73 -4.16 -4.18 26.85
C ILE A 73 -2.65 -4.33 26.86
N GLU A 74 -2.17 -5.34 27.56
CA GLU A 74 -0.78 -5.79 27.59
C GLU A 74 -0.70 -7.13 26.86
N GLY A 75 0.41 -7.37 26.17
CA GLY A 75 0.63 -8.60 25.43
C GLY A 75 1.78 -8.49 24.46
N SER A 76 1.91 -9.45 23.59
CA SER A 76 2.91 -9.47 22.52
C SER A 76 2.25 -9.73 21.17
N LEU A 77 2.80 -9.10 20.15
CA LEU A 77 2.41 -9.27 18.75
C LEU A 77 3.65 -9.49 17.92
N ILE A 78 3.67 -10.57 17.14
CA ILE A 78 4.75 -10.88 16.21
C ILE A 78 4.29 -10.55 14.79
N ILE A 79 4.93 -9.58 14.15
CA ILE A 79 4.61 -9.13 12.79
C ILE A 79 5.70 -9.57 11.84
N GLY A 80 5.33 -10.36 10.84
CA GLY A 80 6.17 -10.64 9.68
C GLY A 80 6.06 -9.52 8.65
N ALA A 81 7.18 -9.08 8.08
CA ALA A 81 7.19 -8.11 7.00
C ALA A 81 8.14 -8.58 5.88
N SER A 82 7.73 -8.41 4.62
CA SER A 82 8.66 -8.64 3.53
C SER A 82 9.64 -7.47 3.37
N ASP A 83 10.81 -7.72 2.76
CA ASP A 83 11.79 -6.67 2.50
C ASP A 83 11.18 -5.46 1.77
N ASP A 84 10.27 -5.72 0.81
CA ASP A 84 9.59 -4.67 0.04
C ASP A 84 8.56 -3.88 0.87
N THR A 85 8.09 -4.43 2.00
CA THR A 85 7.09 -3.79 2.88
C THR A 85 7.71 -3.12 4.10
N ALA A 86 8.92 -3.53 4.48
CA ALA A 86 9.57 -3.09 5.73
C ALA A 86 9.82 -1.57 5.76
N ASP A 87 10.24 -0.99 4.63
CA ASP A 87 10.52 0.45 4.53
C ASP A 87 9.29 1.29 4.17
N THR A 88 8.19 0.66 3.72
CA THR A 88 7.05 1.36 3.11
C THR A 88 5.78 1.30 3.93
N LEU A 89 5.29 0.12 4.23
CA LEU A 89 4.00 -0.09 4.91
C LEU A 89 4.13 -0.42 6.39
N LEU A 90 5.22 -1.10 6.77
CA LEU A 90 5.45 -1.48 8.15
C LEU A 90 5.50 -0.28 9.12
N PRO A 91 6.18 0.86 8.82
CA PRO A 91 6.17 2.03 9.69
C PRO A 91 4.76 2.57 9.94
N PHE A 92 3.90 2.57 8.92
CA PHE A 92 2.51 2.99 9.06
C PHE A 92 1.72 2.04 9.98
N LEU A 93 1.86 0.72 9.80
CA LEU A 93 1.21 -0.26 10.66
C LEU A 93 1.70 -0.16 12.10
N LEU A 94 3.01 -0.06 12.31
CA LEU A 94 3.60 0.07 13.64
C LEU A 94 3.13 1.32 14.37
N ASN A 95 3.11 2.47 13.68
CA ASN A 95 2.60 3.71 14.25
C ASN A 95 1.14 3.56 14.69
N ARG A 96 0.30 2.97 13.84
CA ARG A 96 -1.10 2.73 14.14
C ARG A 96 -1.28 1.78 15.33
N VAL A 97 -0.55 0.67 15.35
CA VAL A 97 -0.60 -0.30 16.47
C VAL A 97 -0.10 0.33 17.76
N ALA A 98 1.03 1.04 17.75
CA ALA A 98 1.56 1.71 18.92
C ALA A 98 0.63 2.81 19.48
N THR A 99 -0.10 3.51 18.60
CA THR A 99 -1.09 4.51 19.01
C THR A 99 -2.31 3.87 19.66
N LEU A 100 -2.80 2.77 19.13
CA LEU A 100 -4.00 2.08 19.63
C LEU A 100 -3.71 1.22 20.86
N TYR A 101 -2.51 0.65 20.95
CA TYR A 101 -2.08 -0.31 21.97
C TYR A 101 -0.70 0.05 22.53
N PRO A 102 -0.59 1.14 23.33
CA PRO A 102 0.71 1.70 23.75
C PRO A 102 1.52 0.80 24.68
N ARG A 103 0.91 -0.25 25.26
CA ARG A 103 1.58 -1.23 26.14
C ARG A 103 1.89 -2.56 25.48
N LEU A 104 1.65 -2.66 24.17
CA LEU A 104 1.91 -3.87 23.42
C LEU A 104 3.39 -4.03 23.10
N ALA A 105 3.98 -5.17 23.40
CA ALA A 105 5.31 -5.54 22.94
C ALA A 105 5.21 -6.04 21.49
N ILE A 106 5.91 -5.38 20.56
CA ILE A 106 5.90 -5.73 19.13
C ILE A 106 7.26 -6.33 18.77
N ASP A 107 7.25 -7.57 18.26
CA ASP A 107 8.39 -8.22 17.63
C ASP A 107 8.19 -8.18 16.09
N VAL A 108 9.18 -7.68 15.36
CA VAL A 108 9.12 -7.59 13.89
C VAL A 108 10.15 -8.52 13.28
N ARG A 109 9.68 -9.41 12.40
CA ARG A 109 10.52 -10.34 11.65
C ARG A 109 10.50 -10.00 10.17
N VAL A 110 11.66 -9.57 9.65
CA VAL A 110 11.80 -9.22 8.24
C VAL A 110 12.47 -10.38 7.49
N LYS A 111 11.82 -10.85 6.44
CA LYS A 111 12.30 -11.90 5.53
C LYS A 111 11.75 -11.62 4.13
N ARG A 112 12.21 -12.36 3.11
CA ARG A 112 11.61 -12.30 1.76
C ARG A 112 10.17 -12.83 1.79
N SER A 113 9.30 -12.28 0.92
CA SER A 113 7.86 -12.57 0.88
C SER A 113 7.49 -14.05 0.97
N PRO A 114 8.11 -15.00 0.25
CA PRO A 114 7.76 -16.42 0.37
C PRO A 114 8.00 -16.97 1.79
N PHE A 115 9.12 -16.61 2.41
CA PHE A 115 9.44 -17.09 3.77
C PHE A 115 8.54 -16.47 4.83
N ILE A 116 8.08 -15.23 4.64
CA ILE A 116 7.06 -14.62 5.53
C ILE A 116 5.74 -15.35 5.42
N ALA A 117 5.36 -15.78 4.22
CA ALA A 117 4.16 -16.59 4.02
C ALA A 117 4.26 -17.95 4.74
N ASP A 118 5.40 -18.61 4.66
CA ASP A 118 5.67 -19.86 5.38
C ASP A 118 5.62 -19.67 6.91
N MET A 119 6.25 -18.59 7.42
CA MET A 119 6.23 -18.27 8.85
C MET A 119 4.81 -18.01 9.36
N LEU A 120 3.96 -17.35 8.56
CA LEU A 120 2.57 -17.15 8.91
C LEU A 120 1.82 -18.48 9.00
N SER A 121 1.97 -19.35 8.00
CA SER A 121 1.32 -20.66 7.96
C SER A 121 1.80 -21.59 9.08
N ASN A 122 3.04 -21.42 9.54
CA ASN A 122 3.60 -22.20 10.66
C ASN A 122 3.26 -21.60 12.05
N GLY A 123 2.56 -20.46 12.10
CA GLY A 123 2.24 -19.77 13.35
C GLY A 123 3.45 -19.12 14.03
N GLU A 124 4.55 -18.89 13.28
CA GLU A 124 5.74 -18.21 13.79
C GLU A 124 5.58 -16.70 13.87
N VAL A 125 4.62 -16.14 13.13
CA VAL A 125 4.18 -14.73 13.19
C VAL A 125 2.65 -14.70 13.29
N ASP A 126 2.13 -13.72 14.01
CA ASP A 126 0.68 -13.54 14.20
C ASP A 126 0.01 -12.87 12.98
N LEU A 127 0.70 -11.87 12.44
CA LEU A 127 0.30 -11.12 11.24
C LEU A 127 1.47 -11.03 10.27
N ALA A 128 1.16 -10.97 8.98
CA ALA A 128 2.18 -10.78 7.95
C ALA A 128 1.80 -9.66 6.98
N ILE A 129 2.77 -8.79 6.63
CA ILE A 129 2.65 -7.87 5.50
C ILE A 129 3.55 -8.38 4.38
N THR A 130 2.94 -8.77 3.27
CA THR A 130 3.66 -9.43 2.17
C THR A 130 3.10 -9.06 0.80
N THR A 131 3.91 -9.23 -0.23
CA THR A 131 3.51 -9.17 -1.64
C THR A 131 3.30 -10.55 -2.25
N ALA A 132 3.62 -11.62 -1.51
CA ALA A 132 3.34 -12.99 -1.95
C ALA A 132 1.85 -13.27 -1.94
N LYS A 133 1.40 -14.11 -2.86
CA LYS A 133 0.06 -14.69 -2.79
C LYS A 133 0.03 -15.65 -1.61
N VAL A 134 -0.88 -15.40 -0.68
CA VAL A 134 -1.10 -16.26 0.49
C VAL A 134 -2.53 -16.78 0.41
N ASP A 135 -2.70 -18.08 0.57
CA ASP A 135 -4.03 -18.72 0.57
C ASP A 135 -4.65 -18.66 1.97
N THR A 136 -4.76 -17.43 2.51
CA THR A 136 -5.25 -17.14 3.84
C THR A 136 -6.14 -15.90 3.84
N HIS A 137 -6.71 -15.55 5.00
CA HIS A 137 -7.47 -14.30 5.15
C HIS A 137 -6.52 -13.10 4.97
N HIS A 138 -6.84 -12.24 4.02
CA HIS A 138 -6.01 -11.06 3.75
C HIS A 138 -6.84 -9.81 3.44
N VAL A 139 -6.22 -8.67 3.68
CA VAL A 139 -6.71 -7.34 3.31
C VAL A 139 -5.65 -6.66 2.46
N ILE A 140 -6.01 -6.21 1.27
CA ILE A 140 -5.09 -5.44 0.43
C ILE A 140 -4.93 -4.06 1.04
N LEU A 141 -3.76 -3.76 1.57
CA LEU A 141 -3.43 -2.46 2.15
C LEU A 141 -3.10 -1.42 1.08
N ARG A 142 -2.48 -1.86 -0.02
CA ARG A 142 -2.03 -1.01 -1.11
C ARG A 142 -1.90 -1.80 -2.39
N THR A 143 -2.18 -1.14 -3.52
CA THR A 143 -1.83 -1.61 -4.86
C THR A 143 -0.90 -0.58 -5.49
N SER A 144 0.24 -1.04 -6.01
CA SER A 144 1.26 -0.18 -6.60
C SER A 144 1.67 -0.68 -7.98
N PRO A 145 1.96 0.21 -8.94
CA PRO A 145 2.51 -0.19 -10.22
C PRO A 145 3.88 -0.82 -10.03
N THR A 146 4.15 -1.90 -10.78
CA THR A 146 5.47 -2.49 -10.91
C THR A 146 6.13 -1.94 -12.17
N LEU A 147 7.38 -1.52 -12.05
CA LEU A 147 8.11 -0.82 -13.09
C LEU A 147 9.47 -1.48 -13.36
N TRP A 148 10.02 -1.25 -14.54
CA TRP A 148 11.41 -1.61 -14.87
C TRP A 148 12.34 -0.48 -14.47
N TYR A 149 13.36 -0.80 -13.70
CA TYR A 149 14.36 0.17 -13.22
C TYR A 149 15.74 -0.14 -13.73
N CYS A 150 16.46 0.92 -14.08
CA CYS A 150 17.91 0.90 -14.29
C CYS A 150 18.55 2.12 -13.60
N SER A 151 19.88 2.20 -13.57
CA SER A 151 20.59 3.43 -13.16
C SER A 151 20.17 4.59 -14.05
N ALA A 152 20.18 5.80 -13.51
CA ALA A 152 19.87 7.03 -14.27
C ALA A 152 20.76 7.19 -15.49
N ASP A 153 22.06 6.81 -15.38
CA ASP A 153 23.05 6.91 -16.45
C ASP A 153 23.13 5.68 -17.35
N TYR A 154 22.29 4.64 -17.10
CA TYR A 154 22.34 3.40 -17.85
C TYR A 154 21.86 3.61 -19.30
N GLN A 155 22.72 3.23 -20.27
CA GLN A 155 22.40 3.29 -21.69
C GLN A 155 21.70 1.98 -22.10
N TYR A 156 20.38 1.97 -22.03
CA TYR A 156 19.57 0.84 -22.51
C TYR A 156 19.47 0.86 -24.03
N GLN A 157 19.74 -0.28 -24.67
CA GLN A 157 19.61 -0.44 -26.12
C GLN A 157 18.45 -1.38 -26.42
N SER A 158 17.42 -0.85 -27.07
CA SER A 158 16.28 -1.65 -27.48
C SER A 158 16.69 -2.68 -28.52
N GLY A 159 16.17 -3.91 -28.38
CA GLY A 159 16.50 -5.05 -29.26
C GLY A 159 17.69 -5.91 -28.80
N GLU A 160 18.45 -5.48 -27.82
CA GLU A 160 19.45 -6.30 -27.17
C GLU A 160 18.82 -7.16 -26.05
N SER A 161 19.56 -8.22 -25.66
CA SER A 161 19.17 -9.07 -24.53
C SER A 161 19.17 -8.29 -23.23
N VAL A 162 18.01 -8.20 -22.55
CA VAL A 162 17.84 -7.46 -21.29
C VAL A 162 18.66 -8.08 -20.17
N PRO A 163 19.66 -7.38 -19.61
CA PRO A 163 20.46 -7.88 -18.50
C PRO A 163 19.68 -7.70 -17.19
N LEU A 164 19.15 -8.79 -16.64
CA LEU A 164 18.34 -8.77 -15.44
C LEU A 164 19.19 -8.78 -14.16
N VAL A 165 18.87 -7.87 -13.25
CA VAL A 165 19.28 -7.87 -11.85
C VAL A 165 18.13 -8.42 -11.03
N VAL A 166 18.29 -9.61 -10.46
CA VAL A 166 17.20 -10.35 -9.82
C VAL A 166 17.60 -10.87 -8.44
N MET A 167 16.60 -11.16 -7.61
CA MET A 167 16.84 -11.92 -6.39
C MET A 167 17.02 -13.41 -6.71
N ASP A 168 17.72 -14.11 -5.82
CA ASP A 168 17.76 -15.57 -5.82
C ASP A 168 16.36 -16.17 -5.61
N GLU A 169 16.19 -17.43 -5.97
CA GLU A 169 14.91 -18.13 -5.82
C GLU A 169 14.63 -18.51 -4.35
N PRO A 170 13.36 -18.52 -3.94
CA PRO A 170 12.17 -18.12 -4.68
C PRO A 170 11.97 -16.59 -4.68
N SER A 171 11.55 -16.00 -5.81
CA SER A 171 11.35 -14.56 -5.94
C SER A 171 10.21 -14.20 -6.90
N PRO A 172 9.04 -13.73 -6.40
CA PRO A 172 7.92 -13.36 -7.25
C PRO A 172 8.25 -12.30 -8.30
N PHE A 173 9.13 -11.34 -7.99
CA PHE A 173 9.53 -10.29 -8.94
C PHE A 173 10.49 -10.80 -10.02
N ARG A 174 11.34 -11.78 -9.69
CA ARG A 174 12.17 -12.48 -10.69
C ARG A 174 11.30 -13.23 -11.68
N ASP A 175 10.35 -14.01 -11.16
CA ASP A 175 9.44 -14.81 -11.98
C ASP A 175 8.58 -13.91 -12.86
N MET A 176 8.03 -12.84 -12.30
CA MET A 176 7.28 -11.82 -13.02
C MET A 176 8.09 -11.19 -14.16
N ALA A 177 9.34 -10.80 -13.89
CA ALA A 177 10.21 -10.20 -14.90
C ALA A 177 10.47 -11.16 -16.07
N ILE A 178 10.89 -12.38 -15.76
CA ILE A 178 11.22 -13.42 -16.74
C ILE A 178 9.98 -13.78 -17.55
N GLU A 179 8.86 -14.02 -16.90
CA GLU A 179 7.60 -14.40 -17.56
C GLU A 179 7.11 -13.33 -18.53
N ASN A 180 7.13 -12.05 -18.13
CA ASN A 180 6.63 -10.97 -18.97
C ASN A 180 7.56 -10.69 -20.16
N LEU A 181 8.89 -10.75 -20.01
CA LEU A 181 9.83 -10.63 -21.12
C LEU A 181 9.69 -11.82 -22.10
N THR A 182 9.59 -13.02 -21.58
CA THR A 182 9.42 -14.25 -22.39
C THR A 182 8.11 -14.19 -23.17
N ARG A 183 7.01 -13.79 -22.54
CA ARG A 183 5.70 -13.63 -23.20
C ARG A 183 5.73 -12.56 -24.30
N ALA A 184 6.52 -11.50 -24.10
CA ALA A 184 6.71 -10.43 -25.09
C ALA A 184 7.71 -10.81 -26.20
N GLY A 185 8.34 -11.98 -26.14
CA GLY A 185 9.37 -12.40 -27.12
C GLY A 185 10.68 -11.61 -27.00
N ILE A 186 10.95 -10.99 -25.86
CA ILE A 186 12.13 -10.18 -25.62
C ILE A 186 13.23 -11.05 -25.01
N ALA A 187 14.39 -11.05 -25.63
CA ALA A 187 15.55 -11.78 -25.12
C ALA A 187 16.03 -11.20 -23.80
N TRP A 188 16.36 -12.04 -22.86
CA TRP A 188 16.87 -11.64 -21.55
C TRP A 188 18.02 -12.56 -21.09
N ARG A 189 18.81 -12.09 -20.17
CA ARG A 189 19.83 -12.88 -19.46
C ARG A 189 19.91 -12.42 -18.01
N ILE A 190 20.26 -13.30 -17.10
CA ILE A 190 20.58 -12.91 -15.72
C ILE A 190 21.99 -12.32 -15.72
N ALA A 191 22.07 -11.04 -15.37
CA ALA A 191 23.34 -10.33 -15.24
C ALA A 191 23.86 -10.36 -13.80
N TYR A 192 22.95 -10.36 -12.81
CA TYR A 192 23.29 -10.35 -11.40
C TYR A 192 22.21 -11.01 -10.56
N VAL A 193 22.62 -11.80 -9.56
CA VAL A 193 21.72 -12.41 -8.57
C VAL A 193 22.11 -11.89 -7.19
N ALA A 194 21.12 -11.44 -6.43
CA ALA A 194 21.28 -10.93 -5.08
C ALA A 194 20.39 -11.67 -4.07
N SER A 195 20.82 -11.72 -2.82
CA SER A 195 20.05 -12.31 -1.72
C SER A 195 19.24 -11.31 -0.90
N SER A 196 19.32 -9.99 -1.20
CA SER A 196 18.62 -8.93 -0.48
C SER A 196 18.23 -7.77 -1.40
N LEU A 197 17.20 -7.02 -0.99
CA LEU A 197 16.75 -5.83 -1.73
C LEU A 197 17.82 -4.74 -1.80
N SER A 198 18.62 -4.57 -0.73
CA SER A 198 19.74 -3.61 -0.71
C SER A 198 20.82 -3.97 -1.74
N ALA A 199 21.10 -5.26 -1.94
CA ALA A 199 22.04 -5.71 -2.97
C ALA A 199 21.48 -5.52 -4.39
N ILE A 200 20.17 -5.72 -4.61
CA ILE A 200 19.50 -5.36 -5.87
C ILE A 200 19.69 -3.85 -6.16
N ARG A 201 19.37 -3.00 -5.17
CA ARG A 201 19.53 -1.54 -5.31
C ARG A 201 20.97 -1.16 -5.68
N ALA A 202 21.96 -1.74 -4.98
CA ALA A 202 23.37 -1.49 -5.25
C ALA A 202 23.78 -1.91 -6.67
N ALA A 203 23.35 -3.09 -7.12
CA ALA A 203 23.67 -3.60 -8.46
C ALA A 203 23.04 -2.73 -9.57
N VAL A 204 21.78 -2.32 -9.40
CA VAL A 204 21.09 -1.45 -10.37
C VAL A 204 21.76 -0.07 -10.43
N ARG A 205 22.08 0.53 -9.27
CA ARG A 205 22.82 1.80 -9.17
C ARG A 205 24.19 1.74 -9.83
N ALA A 206 24.86 0.60 -9.72
CA ALA A 206 26.15 0.36 -10.37
C ALA A 206 26.02 0.13 -11.89
N GLY A 207 24.82 0.19 -12.47
CA GLY A 207 24.59 0.01 -13.90
C GLY A 207 24.72 -1.43 -14.39
N LEU A 208 24.59 -2.45 -13.52
CA LEU A 208 24.76 -3.85 -13.91
C LEU A 208 23.57 -4.40 -14.73
N GLY A 209 22.45 -3.69 -14.77
CA GLY A 209 21.30 -4.10 -15.58
C GLY A 209 19.97 -3.50 -15.09
N VAL A 210 18.90 -4.24 -15.40
CA VAL A 210 17.51 -3.84 -15.23
C VAL A 210 16.83 -4.74 -14.20
N THR A 211 15.97 -4.18 -13.35
CA THR A 211 15.17 -4.95 -12.39
C THR A 211 13.70 -4.55 -12.47
N ALA A 212 12.80 -5.50 -12.16
CA ALA A 212 11.37 -5.26 -12.04
C ALA A 212 11.01 -5.11 -10.56
N ARG A 213 10.49 -3.93 -10.14
CA ARG A 213 10.14 -3.64 -8.75
C ARG A 213 8.97 -2.68 -8.65
N PRO A 214 8.24 -2.68 -7.53
CA PRO A 214 7.20 -1.69 -7.28
C PRO A 214 7.72 -0.25 -7.24
N ILE A 215 6.81 0.71 -7.44
CA ILE A 215 7.15 2.15 -7.51
C ILE A 215 7.89 2.66 -6.27
N GLU A 216 7.71 2.02 -5.14
CA GLU A 216 8.38 2.33 -3.88
C GLU A 216 9.91 2.15 -3.92
N MET A 217 10.42 1.47 -4.95
CA MET A 217 11.87 1.39 -5.18
C MET A 217 12.45 2.67 -5.78
N MET A 218 11.62 3.58 -6.31
CA MET A 218 12.07 4.80 -6.97
C MET A 218 13.03 5.60 -6.08
N SER A 219 14.10 6.10 -6.68
CA SER A 219 15.06 7.01 -6.06
C SER A 219 15.70 7.89 -7.15
N PRO A 220 16.30 9.05 -6.79
CA PRO A 220 16.83 10.00 -7.78
C PRO A 220 17.93 9.45 -8.70
N ASP A 221 18.62 8.40 -8.30
CA ASP A 221 19.69 7.73 -9.02
C ASP A 221 19.19 6.57 -9.92
N LEU A 222 17.87 6.36 -9.97
CA LEU A 222 17.22 5.38 -10.82
C LEU A 222 16.32 6.07 -11.84
N ARG A 223 16.17 5.45 -13.01
CA ARG A 223 15.14 5.79 -13.99
C ARG A 223 14.28 4.59 -14.36
N VAL A 224 13.08 4.87 -14.82
CA VAL A 224 12.14 3.88 -15.31
C VAL A 224 12.35 3.66 -16.79
N LEU A 225 12.30 2.40 -17.19
CA LEU A 225 12.18 1.96 -18.58
C LEU A 225 10.73 1.49 -18.83
N GLY A 226 10.25 1.61 -20.03
CA GLY A 226 8.87 1.24 -20.36
C GLY A 226 8.67 0.91 -21.84
N GLU A 227 7.46 1.15 -22.32
CA GLU A 227 7.05 0.84 -23.70
C GLU A 227 7.87 1.63 -24.75
N THR A 228 8.35 2.82 -24.39
CA THR A 228 9.21 3.65 -25.25
C THR A 228 10.57 2.99 -25.50
N GLU A 229 11.05 2.20 -24.58
CA GLU A 229 12.26 1.41 -24.69
C GLU A 229 11.97 -0.03 -25.18
N GLY A 230 10.71 -0.35 -25.44
CA GLY A 230 10.27 -1.66 -25.92
C GLY A 230 10.07 -2.70 -24.83
N LEU A 231 10.02 -2.29 -23.54
CA LEU A 231 9.73 -3.21 -22.43
C LEU A 231 8.21 -3.32 -22.15
N PRO A 232 7.72 -4.52 -21.83
CA PRO A 232 6.30 -4.74 -21.59
C PRO A 232 5.87 -4.09 -20.26
N ARG A 233 4.59 -3.72 -20.16
CA ARG A 233 3.99 -3.37 -18.87
C ARG A 233 3.99 -4.57 -17.94
N LEU A 234 4.27 -4.31 -16.67
CA LEU A 234 4.24 -5.31 -15.62
C LEU A 234 2.89 -5.27 -14.88
N PRO A 235 2.45 -6.41 -14.31
CA PRO A 235 1.32 -6.45 -13.40
C PRO A 235 1.53 -5.57 -12.16
N GLU A 236 0.44 -5.08 -11.59
CA GLU A 236 0.48 -4.38 -10.32
C GLU A 236 0.90 -5.29 -9.17
N THR A 237 1.57 -4.72 -8.18
CA THR A 237 1.92 -5.39 -6.94
C THR A 237 0.88 -5.07 -5.88
N HIS A 238 0.33 -6.10 -5.25
CA HIS A 238 -0.59 -5.97 -4.13
C HIS A 238 0.16 -6.22 -2.82
N TYR A 239 0.06 -5.27 -1.91
CA TYR A 239 0.56 -5.38 -0.55
C TYR A 239 -0.58 -5.79 0.36
N ALA A 240 -0.48 -6.95 0.96
CA ALA A 240 -1.53 -7.52 1.78
C ALA A 240 -1.11 -7.65 3.24
N LEU A 241 -2.01 -7.31 4.15
CA LEU A 241 -1.98 -7.77 5.54
C LEU A 241 -2.69 -9.12 5.60
N CYS A 242 -2.00 -10.13 6.09
CA CYS A 242 -2.48 -11.50 6.15
C CYS A 242 -2.51 -11.99 7.59
N LYS A 243 -3.50 -12.85 7.90
CA LYS A 243 -3.54 -13.65 9.12
C LYS A 243 -3.80 -15.11 8.78
N ASP A 244 -3.27 -16.02 9.59
CA ASP A 244 -3.64 -17.42 9.48
C ASP A 244 -5.07 -17.66 9.99
N SER A 245 -5.74 -18.67 9.42
CA SER A 245 -7.10 -19.06 9.82
C SER A 245 -7.16 -19.61 11.25
N GLN A 246 -6.05 -20.12 11.77
CA GLN A 246 -5.91 -20.69 13.11
C GLN A 246 -5.21 -19.74 14.08
N CYS A 247 -5.03 -18.46 13.72
CA CYS A 247 -4.42 -17.47 14.60
C CYS A 247 -5.18 -17.38 15.92
N GLY A 248 -4.54 -17.80 17.01
CA GLY A 248 -5.11 -17.77 18.37
C GLY A 248 -4.84 -16.48 19.15
N ASN A 249 -4.08 -15.54 18.58
CA ASN A 249 -3.76 -14.27 19.20
C ASN A 249 -4.93 -13.27 19.01
N GLU A 250 -5.74 -13.08 20.06
CA GLU A 250 -6.90 -12.17 20.02
C GLU A 250 -6.55 -10.74 19.63
N LEU A 251 -5.34 -10.27 20.00
CA LEU A 251 -4.85 -8.95 19.60
C LEU A 251 -4.57 -8.87 18.12
N ALA A 252 -3.97 -9.89 17.54
CA ALA A 252 -3.74 -9.96 16.09
C ALA A 252 -5.07 -9.94 15.33
N LEU A 253 -6.08 -10.67 15.83
CA LEU A 253 -7.43 -10.67 15.26
C LEU A 253 -8.05 -9.26 15.32
N ALA A 254 -8.01 -8.61 16.49
CA ALA A 254 -8.56 -7.27 16.66
C ALA A 254 -7.86 -6.23 15.77
N ILE A 255 -6.53 -6.31 15.63
CA ILE A 255 -5.75 -5.42 14.74
C ILE A 255 -6.10 -5.68 13.28
N PHE A 256 -6.19 -6.95 12.88
CA PHE A 256 -6.57 -7.31 11.51
C PHE A 256 -7.97 -6.77 11.15
N ASP A 257 -8.95 -6.97 12.03
CA ASP A 257 -10.34 -6.52 11.83
C ASP A 257 -10.43 -4.98 11.83
N ALA A 258 -9.68 -4.29 12.68
CA ALA A 258 -9.58 -2.83 12.67
C ALA A 258 -8.98 -2.29 11.35
N MET A 259 -7.99 -2.98 10.80
CA MET A 259 -7.41 -2.64 9.49
C MET A 259 -8.40 -2.93 8.35
N GLN A 260 -9.13 -4.03 8.41
CA GLN A 260 -10.17 -4.39 7.43
C GLN A 260 -11.30 -3.36 7.41
N THR A 261 -11.80 -2.96 8.57
CA THR A 261 -12.90 -2.00 8.70
C THR A 261 -12.46 -0.59 8.25
N GLY A 262 -11.28 -0.15 8.66
CA GLY A 262 -10.71 1.13 8.23
C GLY A 262 -10.49 1.19 6.71
N HIS A 263 -10.15 0.06 6.09
CA HIS A 263 -9.98 -0.07 4.66
C HIS A 263 -11.30 0.04 3.90
N GLN A 264 -12.38 -0.58 4.40
CA GLN A 264 -13.71 -0.49 3.79
C GLN A 264 -14.27 0.93 3.81
N HIS A 265 -13.91 1.76 4.80
CA HIS A 265 -14.35 3.16 4.92
C HIS A 265 -13.41 4.17 4.22
N GLY A 266 -12.16 3.79 3.91
CA GLY A 266 -11.12 4.68 3.37
C GLY A 266 -10.71 4.44 1.91
N LEU A 267 -10.92 3.27 1.34
CA LEU A 267 -10.26 2.84 0.10
C LEU A 267 -11.20 2.54 -1.07
N GLN A 268 -12.25 3.35 -1.27
CA GLN A 268 -12.90 3.41 -2.59
C GLN A 268 -12.22 4.41 -3.55
N SER A 269 -11.06 4.94 -3.22
CA SER A 269 -10.25 5.74 -4.14
C SER A 269 -8.77 5.43 -3.97
N GLY A 270 -8.20 4.76 -4.97
CA GLY A 270 -6.79 4.34 -5.03
C GLY A 270 -5.79 5.49 -5.24
N SER A 271 -5.94 6.62 -4.55
CA SER A 271 -5.06 7.79 -4.67
C SER A 271 -4.58 8.40 -3.35
N ASP A 272 -4.99 7.88 -2.18
CA ASP A 272 -4.76 8.57 -0.92
C ASP A 272 -3.60 8.03 -0.04
N LEU A 273 -2.70 7.21 -0.61
CA LEU A 273 -1.36 7.00 -0.04
C LEU A 273 -0.29 7.77 -0.83
N VAL A 274 -0.63 8.96 -1.27
CA VAL A 274 0.39 9.94 -1.64
C VAL A 274 1.04 10.35 -0.32
N LEU A 275 2.32 10.05 -0.19
CA LEU A 275 3.22 10.60 0.82
C LEU A 275 2.90 12.09 0.97
N ASP A 276 2.56 12.52 2.20
CA ASP A 276 2.54 13.93 2.55
C ASP A 276 3.93 14.49 2.21
N SER A 277 4.02 15.14 1.05
CA SER A 277 5.22 15.85 0.58
C SER A 277 5.42 17.19 1.30
N ASP A 278 4.84 17.35 2.49
CA ASP A 278 4.93 18.58 3.30
C ASP A 278 6.22 18.69 4.15
N TYR A 279 7.27 17.94 3.79
CA TYR A 279 8.63 18.17 4.28
C TYR A 279 9.60 18.61 3.16
N LEU A 280 9.15 19.54 2.31
CA LEU A 280 10.08 20.34 1.52
C LEU A 280 10.03 21.79 2.02
N ILE A 281 11.00 22.04 2.85
CA ILE A 281 11.51 23.29 3.40
C ILE A 281 11.39 24.45 2.41
N ASP A 282 10.71 25.48 2.89
CA ASP A 282 10.76 26.83 2.36
C ASP A 282 12.17 27.41 2.56
N GLU A 283 13.03 27.30 1.54
CA GLU A 283 14.24 28.12 1.42
C GLU A 283 13.98 29.24 0.44
N LYS A 284 13.38 30.32 0.95
CA LYS A 284 13.55 31.67 0.37
C LYS A 284 13.34 32.72 1.46
N SER A 285 14.45 33.12 2.05
CA SER A 285 14.75 34.51 2.44
C SER A 285 16.25 34.64 2.69
#